data_0d5a8449a6816732d9685bd319783b2e
#
_entry.id   0d5a8449a6816732d9685bd319783b2e
#
_cell.length_a   1.000
_cell.length_b   1.000
_cell.length_c   1.000
_cell.angle_alpha   90.00
_cell.angle_beta   90.00
_cell.angle_gamma   90.00
#
_symmetry.space_group_name_H-M   'P 1'
#
loop_
_entity.id
_entity.type
_entity.pdbx_description
1 polymer ?
#
loop_
_entity_poly.entity_id
_entity_poly.type
_entity_poly.pdbx_seq_one_letter_code
_entity_poly.pdbx_strand_id
1 'polypeptide(L)'
;MKTKIILLTLASVLFSCSPGRINIVKDSKSGYEIVISSDSDSIVMHSATELQYYLEKISGINIPVITADDQTEANHGIFIGTTPGNELSNTHTVFYKVEGENLIIGGGSSKSVLYSVYSFLENELGCMWLSPDAEIIPGSDKVSIRADLDYEYTPEIEIRTVHSKLFYENHDFADKLKVTYEAFPGYVSEARVHTFHRFMPASSFYGEYPEYYALRDGKRLTTQLCLTNPDVLEIVIDSVAAYFKRHPESGIVSVSQNDNTLHCQCDDCKAIDEEEGSASGTMIRFVNQVAEQFPDKTISTLAYQ
;
A
#
# COMPACT_ATOMS: atom_id res chain seq x y z
N MET A 1 -39.06 -55.63 40.15
CA MET A 1 -38.80 -55.29 38.75
C MET A 1 -37.73 -54.23 38.70
N LYS A 2 -36.50 -54.55 38.28
CA LYS A 2 -35.40 -53.57 38.13
C LYS A 2 -35.28 -53.22 36.65
N THR A 3 -35.68 -52.00 36.29
CA THR A 3 -35.61 -51.47 34.93
C THR A 3 -34.17 -51.03 34.68
N LYS A 4 -33.45 -51.70 33.76
CA LYS A 4 -32.13 -51.28 33.29
C LYS A 4 -32.30 -50.23 32.19
N ILE A 5 -31.85 -49.01 32.47
CA ILE A 5 -31.73 -47.93 31.46
C ILE A 5 -30.41 -48.17 30.71
N ILE A 6 -30.50 -48.52 29.44
CA ILE A 6 -29.33 -48.60 28.54
C ILE A 6 -29.12 -47.22 27.98
N LEU A 7 -28.04 -46.54 28.40
CA LEU A 7 -27.60 -45.26 27.81
C LEU A 7 -26.86 -45.56 26.50
N LEU A 8 -27.50 -45.26 25.38
CA LEU A 8 -26.85 -45.36 24.06
C LEU A 8 -26.04 -44.06 23.86
N THR A 9 -24.75 -44.11 24.06
CA THR A 9 -23.84 -42.99 23.69
C THR A 9 -23.64 -42.99 22.17
N LEU A 10 -24.29 -42.05 21.51
CA LEU A 10 -24.09 -41.74 20.09
C LEU A 10 -22.71 -41.01 19.96
N ALA A 11 -21.66 -41.75 19.60
CA ALA A 11 -20.38 -41.13 19.23
C ALA A 11 -20.53 -40.54 17.84
N SER A 12 -20.75 -39.21 17.78
CA SER A 12 -20.66 -38.40 16.54
C SER A 12 -19.19 -38.32 16.13
N VAL A 13 -18.80 -39.16 15.18
CA VAL A 13 -17.49 -39.06 14.49
C VAL A 13 -17.59 -37.82 13.58
N LEU A 14 -17.06 -36.71 14.05
CA LEU A 14 -16.82 -35.54 13.20
C LEU A 14 -15.68 -35.92 12.23
N PHE A 15 -16.05 -36.34 11.02
CA PHE A 15 -15.09 -36.37 9.91
C PHE A 15 -14.69 -34.93 9.63
N SER A 16 -13.58 -34.50 10.20
CA SER A 16 -12.86 -33.31 9.74
C SER A 16 -12.27 -33.65 8.37
N CYS A 17 -13.00 -33.29 7.31
CA CYS A 17 -12.46 -33.36 5.97
C CYS A 17 -11.42 -32.22 5.85
N SER A 18 -10.15 -32.52 6.07
CA SER A 18 -9.09 -31.58 5.74
C SER A 18 -9.11 -31.33 4.24
N PRO A 19 -9.07 -30.08 3.79
CA PRO A 19 -9.04 -29.78 2.36
C PRO A 19 -7.88 -30.53 1.69
N GLY A 20 -8.10 -31.00 0.47
CA GLY A 20 -7.05 -31.63 -0.34
C GLY A 20 -5.85 -30.70 -0.49
N ARG A 21 -4.71 -31.23 -0.90
CA ARG A 21 -3.51 -30.44 -1.17
C ARG A 21 -2.98 -30.73 -2.56
N ILE A 22 -2.55 -29.71 -3.28
CA ILE A 22 -1.76 -29.87 -4.48
C ILE A 22 -0.26 -29.84 -4.11
N ASN A 23 0.56 -30.60 -4.84
CA ASN A 23 1.99 -30.69 -4.57
C ASN A 23 2.75 -30.06 -5.75
N ILE A 24 3.24 -28.86 -5.57
CA ILE A 24 4.08 -28.17 -6.55
C ILE A 24 5.43 -28.88 -6.67
N VAL A 25 6.01 -29.28 -5.53
CA VAL A 25 7.20 -30.14 -5.48
C VAL A 25 6.89 -31.33 -4.56
N LYS A 26 7.26 -32.53 -4.99
CA LYS A 26 7.15 -33.76 -4.22
C LYS A 26 8.27 -34.71 -4.57
N ASP A 27 8.88 -35.34 -3.56
CA ASP A 27 9.97 -36.31 -3.72
C ASP A 27 11.10 -35.76 -4.63
N SER A 28 11.48 -34.49 -4.42
CA SER A 28 12.48 -33.76 -5.20
C SER A 28 12.20 -33.71 -6.71
N LYS A 29 10.91 -33.63 -7.08
CA LYS A 29 10.45 -33.48 -8.47
C LYS A 29 9.29 -32.51 -8.56
N SER A 30 9.19 -31.84 -9.69
CA SER A 30 8.04 -31.00 -10.05
C SER A 30 7.57 -31.32 -11.46
N GLY A 31 6.27 -31.33 -11.67
CA GLY A 31 5.61 -31.34 -12.99
C GLY A 31 5.00 -29.99 -13.34
N TYR A 32 5.34 -28.95 -12.60
CA TYR A 32 4.81 -27.59 -12.81
C TYR A 32 5.73 -26.75 -13.70
N GLU A 33 5.12 -25.80 -14.37
CA GLU A 33 5.79 -24.71 -15.08
C GLU A 33 5.24 -23.37 -14.58
N ILE A 34 6.11 -22.37 -14.45
CA ILE A 34 5.68 -20.98 -14.18
C ILE A 34 5.35 -20.34 -15.51
N VAL A 35 4.13 -19.94 -15.70
CA VAL A 35 3.58 -19.48 -16.98
C VAL A 35 3.26 -17.99 -16.91
N ILE A 36 3.82 -17.21 -17.83
CA ILE A 36 3.51 -15.79 -18.03
C ILE A 36 2.98 -15.57 -19.45
N SER A 37 2.28 -14.46 -19.68
CA SER A 37 1.91 -14.06 -21.03
C SER A 37 3.13 -13.61 -21.85
N SER A 38 3.12 -13.83 -23.16
CA SER A 38 4.19 -13.38 -24.05
C SER A 38 4.30 -11.84 -24.15
N ASP A 39 3.25 -11.12 -23.79
CA ASP A 39 3.19 -9.65 -23.72
C ASP A 39 3.42 -9.09 -22.31
N SER A 40 3.83 -9.93 -21.35
CA SER A 40 4.11 -9.53 -19.97
C SER A 40 5.20 -8.44 -19.93
N ASP A 41 4.97 -7.44 -19.11
CA ASP A 41 5.97 -6.40 -18.85
C ASP A 41 7.13 -6.90 -17.97
N SER A 42 8.13 -6.07 -17.80
CA SER A 42 9.34 -6.41 -17.03
C SER A 42 9.06 -6.70 -15.54
N ILE A 43 8.00 -6.13 -14.94
CA ILE A 43 7.65 -6.35 -13.54
C ILE A 43 7.01 -7.74 -13.37
N VAL A 44 6.12 -8.13 -14.28
CA VAL A 44 5.52 -9.48 -14.28
C VAL A 44 6.59 -10.54 -14.56
N MET A 45 7.51 -10.30 -15.50
CA MET A 45 8.66 -11.18 -15.75
C MET A 45 9.54 -11.33 -14.49
N HIS A 46 9.82 -10.23 -13.81
CA HIS A 46 10.56 -10.23 -12.55
C HIS A 46 9.81 -11.02 -11.46
N SER A 47 8.49 -10.87 -11.37
CA SER A 47 7.64 -11.62 -10.42
C SER A 47 7.76 -13.14 -10.62
N ALA A 48 7.78 -13.60 -11.88
CA ALA A 48 7.97 -15.01 -12.21
C ALA A 48 9.37 -15.51 -11.81
N THR A 49 10.39 -14.68 -12.07
CA THR A 49 11.79 -15.00 -11.70
C THR A 49 11.98 -15.07 -10.18
N GLU A 50 11.35 -14.15 -9.42
CA GLU A 50 11.38 -14.17 -7.96
C GLU A 50 10.70 -15.44 -7.42
N LEU A 51 9.53 -15.80 -7.94
CA LEU A 51 8.88 -17.04 -7.52
C LEU A 51 9.75 -18.27 -7.82
N GLN A 52 10.33 -18.36 -9.02
CA GLN A 52 11.26 -19.44 -9.40
C GLN A 52 12.43 -19.53 -8.42
N TYR A 53 13.07 -18.40 -8.14
CA TYR A 53 14.24 -18.31 -7.24
C TYR A 53 13.90 -18.80 -5.82
N TYR A 54 12.79 -18.37 -5.26
CA TYR A 54 12.40 -18.80 -3.90
C TYR A 54 11.95 -20.26 -3.85
N LEU A 55 11.21 -20.75 -4.85
CA LEU A 55 10.83 -22.15 -4.94
C LEU A 55 12.07 -23.05 -5.06
N GLU A 56 13.07 -22.64 -5.84
CA GLU A 56 14.34 -23.35 -5.95
C GLU A 56 15.12 -23.32 -4.62
N LYS A 57 15.19 -22.18 -3.93
CA LYS A 57 15.82 -22.10 -2.59
C LYS A 57 15.14 -22.99 -1.55
N ILE A 58 13.80 -23.06 -1.59
CA ILE A 58 13.02 -23.89 -0.66
C ILE A 58 13.23 -25.37 -0.93
N SER A 59 13.16 -25.78 -2.20
CA SER A 59 13.02 -27.21 -2.58
C SER A 59 14.28 -27.83 -3.23
N GLY A 60 15.20 -26.99 -3.69
CA GLY A 60 16.33 -27.43 -4.53
C GLY A 60 15.91 -27.75 -5.97
N ILE A 61 14.66 -27.50 -6.37
CA ILE A 61 14.12 -27.83 -7.70
C ILE A 61 13.86 -26.54 -8.47
N ASN A 62 14.50 -26.42 -9.63
CA ASN A 62 14.26 -25.36 -10.58
C ASN A 62 12.98 -25.65 -11.37
N ILE A 63 11.96 -24.81 -11.24
CA ILE A 63 10.70 -24.87 -11.98
C ILE A 63 10.84 -23.88 -13.16
N PRO A 64 10.74 -24.33 -14.42
CA PRO A 64 10.98 -23.45 -15.56
C PRO A 64 9.94 -22.34 -15.67
N VAL A 65 10.39 -21.15 -16.08
CA VAL A 65 9.52 -20.04 -16.50
C VAL A 65 9.37 -20.12 -18.00
N ILE A 66 8.13 -20.17 -18.47
CA ILE A 66 7.79 -20.26 -19.91
C ILE A 66 6.72 -19.20 -20.26
N THR A 67 6.58 -18.92 -21.55
CA THR A 67 5.44 -18.13 -22.04
C THR A 67 4.21 -19.02 -22.25
N ALA A 68 3.02 -18.43 -22.22
CA ALA A 68 1.76 -19.17 -22.44
C ALA A 68 1.73 -19.87 -23.81
N ASP A 69 2.39 -19.31 -24.84
CA ASP A 69 2.47 -19.88 -26.17
C ASP A 69 3.36 -21.15 -26.23
N ASP A 70 4.27 -21.31 -25.27
CA ASP A 70 5.20 -22.43 -25.15
C ASP A 70 4.70 -23.53 -24.20
N GLN A 71 3.54 -23.31 -23.55
CA GLN A 71 2.99 -24.27 -22.58
C GLN A 71 2.59 -25.59 -23.26
N THR A 72 3.06 -26.69 -22.68
CA THR A 72 2.65 -28.02 -23.13
C THR A 72 1.41 -28.50 -22.41
N GLU A 73 0.46 -29.13 -23.10
CA GLU A 73 -0.86 -29.57 -22.56
C GLU A 73 -0.77 -30.51 -21.35
N ALA A 74 0.39 -31.07 -21.05
CA ALA A 74 0.57 -32.12 -20.04
C ALA A 74 0.98 -31.60 -18.66
N ASN A 75 1.31 -30.33 -18.50
CA ASN A 75 1.89 -29.80 -17.29
C ASN A 75 0.91 -28.96 -16.47
N HIS A 76 1.05 -29.05 -15.14
CA HIS A 76 0.34 -28.17 -14.22
C HIS A 76 1.00 -26.79 -14.25
N GLY A 77 0.19 -25.72 -14.27
CA GLY A 77 0.67 -24.35 -14.38
C GLY A 77 0.67 -23.60 -13.05
N ILE A 78 1.71 -22.77 -12.86
CA ILE A 78 1.68 -21.62 -11.94
C ILE A 78 1.56 -20.38 -12.82
N PHE A 79 0.37 -19.87 -12.97
CA PHE A 79 0.06 -18.75 -13.85
C PHE A 79 0.29 -17.43 -13.12
N ILE A 80 1.13 -16.56 -13.67
CA ILE A 80 1.46 -15.25 -13.09
C ILE A 80 1.09 -14.15 -14.08
N GLY A 81 0.31 -13.19 -13.62
CA GLY A 81 -0.01 -12.02 -14.45
C GLY A 81 -1.23 -11.25 -13.99
N THR A 82 -1.53 -10.19 -14.74
CA THR A 82 -2.80 -9.49 -14.65
C THR A 82 -3.86 -10.34 -15.34
N THR A 83 -4.94 -10.66 -14.67
CA THR A 83 -5.98 -11.55 -15.23
C THR A 83 -6.69 -10.86 -16.38
N PRO A 84 -6.61 -11.36 -17.63
CA PRO A 84 -7.44 -10.85 -18.71
C PRO A 84 -8.91 -11.14 -18.39
N GLY A 85 -9.73 -10.10 -18.33
CA GLY A 85 -11.19 -10.22 -18.21
C GLY A 85 -11.78 -10.11 -16.81
N ASN A 86 -11.02 -10.17 -15.75
CA ASN A 86 -11.45 -9.66 -14.45
C ASN A 86 -10.79 -8.28 -14.26
N GLU A 87 -11.50 -7.23 -14.61
CA GLU A 87 -11.17 -5.88 -14.15
C GLU A 87 -11.30 -5.88 -12.63
N LEU A 88 -10.20 -6.19 -11.96
CA LEU A 88 -10.08 -5.86 -10.54
C LEU A 88 -10.28 -4.35 -10.48
N SER A 89 -11.32 -3.91 -9.81
CA SER A 89 -11.72 -2.50 -9.73
C SER A 89 -10.65 -1.64 -9.04
N ASN A 90 -9.66 -2.27 -8.39
CA ASN A 90 -8.58 -1.61 -7.69
C ASN A 90 -7.21 -2.16 -8.14
N THR A 91 -6.35 -1.24 -8.61
CA THR A 91 -4.98 -1.54 -9.09
C THR A 91 -4.05 -2.06 -8.00
N HIS A 92 -4.40 -1.89 -6.72
CA HIS A 92 -3.61 -2.36 -5.56
C HIS A 92 -4.02 -3.75 -5.06
N THR A 93 -5.09 -4.33 -5.60
CA THR A 93 -5.53 -5.67 -5.20
C THR A 93 -4.48 -6.72 -5.53
N VAL A 94 -4.20 -7.58 -4.56
CA VAL A 94 -3.33 -8.75 -4.68
C VAL A 94 -4.16 -10.01 -4.48
N PHE A 95 -3.90 -11.07 -5.23
CA PHE A 95 -4.58 -12.35 -5.03
C PHE A 95 -3.74 -13.53 -5.46
N TYR A 96 -4.02 -14.68 -4.84
CA TYR A 96 -3.55 -15.98 -5.31
C TYR A 96 -4.57 -17.06 -4.93
N LYS A 97 -4.79 -18.02 -5.83
CA LYS A 97 -5.79 -19.08 -5.66
C LYS A 97 -5.40 -20.37 -6.37
N VAL A 98 -6.02 -21.46 -5.96
CA VAL A 98 -5.89 -22.75 -6.63
C VAL A 98 -7.16 -23.01 -7.44
N GLU A 99 -7.01 -23.32 -8.72
CA GLU A 99 -8.09 -23.78 -9.60
C GLU A 99 -7.73 -25.16 -10.18
N GLY A 100 -8.41 -26.20 -9.71
CA GLY A 100 -8.05 -27.59 -10.01
C GLY A 100 -6.66 -27.94 -9.44
N GLU A 101 -5.69 -28.18 -10.31
CA GLU A 101 -4.30 -28.43 -9.94
C GLU A 101 -3.37 -27.25 -10.28
N ASN A 102 -3.93 -26.14 -10.74
CA ASN A 102 -3.17 -24.93 -11.09
C ASN A 102 -3.14 -23.94 -9.95
N LEU A 103 -2.01 -23.25 -9.78
CA LEU A 103 -1.89 -22.07 -8.93
C LEU A 103 -1.95 -20.82 -9.80
N ILE A 104 -2.81 -19.87 -9.44
CA ILE A 104 -2.96 -18.59 -10.12
C ILE A 104 -2.52 -17.51 -9.15
N ILE A 105 -1.55 -16.67 -9.55
CA ILE A 105 -1.06 -15.52 -8.80
C ILE A 105 -1.24 -14.28 -9.65
N GLY A 106 -2.02 -13.32 -9.18
CA GLY A 106 -2.37 -12.15 -9.96
C GLY A 106 -2.54 -10.88 -9.14
N GLY A 107 -2.83 -9.80 -9.82
CA GLY A 107 -3.04 -8.50 -9.19
C GLY A 107 -3.70 -7.48 -10.11
N GLY A 108 -4.16 -6.36 -9.54
CA GLY A 108 -4.80 -5.28 -10.29
C GLY A 108 -3.83 -4.43 -11.13
N SER A 109 -2.52 -4.61 -10.92
CA SER A 109 -1.44 -4.01 -11.71
C SER A 109 -0.22 -4.92 -11.68
N SER A 110 0.76 -4.69 -12.57
CA SER A 110 2.02 -5.46 -12.57
C SER A 110 2.74 -5.39 -11.23
N LYS A 111 2.71 -4.24 -10.56
CA LYS A 111 3.29 -4.10 -9.20
C LYS A 111 2.54 -4.94 -8.17
N SER A 112 1.21 -5.00 -8.27
CA SER A 112 0.39 -5.85 -7.39
C SER A 112 0.63 -7.34 -7.65
N VAL A 113 0.94 -7.74 -8.88
CA VAL A 113 1.37 -9.12 -9.21
C VAL A 113 2.66 -9.48 -8.44
N LEU A 114 3.65 -8.59 -8.44
CA LEU A 114 4.88 -8.79 -7.66
C LEU A 114 4.59 -8.93 -6.16
N TYR A 115 3.72 -8.07 -5.64
CA TYR A 115 3.30 -8.14 -4.23
C TYR A 115 2.50 -9.40 -3.91
N SER A 116 1.74 -9.94 -4.87
CA SER A 116 1.06 -11.23 -4.72
C SER A 116 2.04 -12.40 -4.60
N VAL A 117 3.11 -12.39 -5.40
CA VAL A 117 4.19 -13.39 -5.30
C VAL A 117 4.83 -13.34 -3.91
N TYR A 118 5.19 -12.15 -3.41
CA TYR A 118 5.77 -12.05 -2.07
C TYR A 118 4.77 -12.41 -0.96
N SER A 119 3.50 -12.06 -1.12
CA SER A 119 2.46 -12.46 -0.17
C SER A 119 2.25 -13.98 -0.14
N PHE A 120 2.27 -14.63 -1.30
CA PHE A 120 2.21 -16.09 -1.40
C PHE A 120 3.42 -16.76 -0.72
N LEU A 121 4.63 -16.28 -1.01
CA LEU A 121 5.87 -16.79 -0.40
C LEU A 121 5.87 -16.63 1.12
N GLU A 122 5.37 -15.50 1.63
CA GLU A 122 5.28 -15.21 3.06
C GLU A 122 4.21 -16.06 3.74
N ASN A 123 2.98 -16.00 3.25
CA ASN A 123 1.81 -16.57 3.92
C ASN A 123 1.75 -18.10 3.79
N GLU A 124 2.08 -18.63 2.61
CA GLU A 124 1.89 -20.06 2.32
C GLU A 124 3.18 -20.87 2.47
N LEU A 125 4.35 -20.25 2.23
CA LEU A 125 5.63 -20.94 2.26
C LEU A 125 6.54 -20.52 3.41
N GLY A 126 6.17 -19.49 4.20
CA GLY A 126 6.88 -19.07 5.41
C GLY A 126 8.18 -18.32 5.16
N CYS A 127 8.38 -17.74 3.98
CA CYS A 127 9.51 -16.85 3.71
C CYS A 127 9.38 -15.56 4.53
N MET A 128 10.49 -15.02 5.03
CA MET A 128 10.51 -13.76 5.79
C MET A 128 11.75 -12.96 5.40
N TRP A 129 11.57 -11.66 5.17
CA TRP A 129 12.64 -10.72 4.84
C TRP A 129 12.85 -9.74 6.00
N LEU A 130 13.97 -9.90 6.73
CA LEU A 130 14.25 -9.18 7.97
C LEU A 130 15.05 -7.90 7.74
N SER A 131 15.92 -7.91 6.73
CA SER A 131 16.70 -6.77 6.25
C SER A 131 17.10 -7.02 4.79
N PRO A 132 17.72 -6.05 4.09
CA PRO A 132 18.22 -6.29 2.73
C PRO A 132 19.15 -7.50 2.61
N ASP A 133 19.90 -7.79 3.65
CA ASP A 133 20.93 -8.84 3.68
C ASP A 133 20.53 -10.07 4.52
N ALA A 134 19.31 -10.10 5.10
CA ALA A 134 18.88 -11.18 5.98
C ALA A 134 17.46 -11.63 5.66
N GLU A 135 17.33 -12.92 5.33
CA GLU A 135 16.05 -13.57 5.05
C GLU A 135 15.98 -14.95 5.69
N ILE A 136 14.77 -15.40 5.98
CA ILE A 136 14.48 -16.76 6.43
C ILE A 136 13.73 -17.45 5.30
N ILE A 137 14.30 -18.53 4.78
CA ILE A 137 13.71 -19.37 3.74
C ILE A 137 13.62 -20.79 4.29
N PRO A 138 12.40 -21.32 4.55
CA PRO A 138 12.23 -22.69 5.02
C PRO A 138 12.65 -23.70 3.94
N GLY A 139 13.61 -24.56 4.26
CA GLY A 139 13.99 -25.66 3.35
C GLY A 139 13.00 -26.82 3.46
N SER A 140 12.59 -27.40 2.33
CA SER A 140 11.69 -28.56 2.28
C SER A 140 11.83 -29.30 0.95
N ASP A 141 11.86 -30.64 1.01
CA ASP A 141 11.80 -31.52 -0.18
C ASP A 141 10.39 -31.60 -0.79
N LYS A 142 9.42 -30.95 -0.14
CA LYS A 142 8.03 -30.90 -0.57
C LYS A 142 7.47 -29.47 -0.47
N VAL A 143 6.95 -28.94 -1.56
CA VAL A 143 6.14 -27.72 -1.60
C VAL A 143 4.69 -28.10 -1.85
N SER A 144 3.83 -27.90 -0.87
CA SER A 144 2.44 -28.36 -0.90
C SER A 144 1.52 -27.29 -0.33
N ILE A 145 0.49 -26.90 -1.08
CA ILE A 145 -0.47 -25.87 -0.72
C ILE A 145 -1.89 -26.46 -0.67
N ARG A 146 -2.82 -25.77 -0.02
CA ARG A 146 -4.21 -26.21 0.09
C ARG A 146 -4.89 -26.16 -1.28
N ALA A 147 -5.69 -27.19 -1.61
CA ALA A 147 -6.44 -27.22 -2.87
C ALA A 147 -7.64 -26.24 -2.89
N ASP A 148 -8.07 -25.76 -1.73
CA ASP A 148 -9.13 -24.74 -1.56
C ASP A 148 -8.53 -23.35 -1.27
N LEU A 149 -7.26 -23.12 -1.60
CA LEU A 149 -6.60 -21.84 -1.41
C LEU A 149 -7.27 -20.78 -2.29
N ASP A 150 -7.76 -19.72 -1.66
CA ASP A 150 -8.35 -18.56 -2.28
C ASP A 150 -8.07 -17.36 -1.38
N TYR A 151 -7.15 -16.51 -1.81
CA TYR A 151 -6.71 -15.33 -1.07
C TYR A 151 -6.83 -14.11 -1.96
N GLU A 152 -7.53 -13.11 -1.47
CA GLU A 152 -7.60 -11.78 -2.09
C GLU A 152 -7.48 -10.73 -0.99
N TYR A 153 -6.72 -9.69 -1.26
CA TYR A 153 -6.55 -8.56 -0.35
C TYR A 153 -6.38 -7.27 -1.13
N THR A 154 -7.19 -6.28 -0.79
CA THR A 154 -7.04 -4.90 -1.27
C THR A 154 -6.63 -4.03 -0.09
N PRO A 155 -5.44 -3.40 -0.12
CA PRO A 155 -5.02 -2.55 0.98
C PRO A 155 -5.90 -1.29 1.06
N GLU A 156 -6.36 -0.96 2.26
CA GLU A 156 -7.11 0.28 2.53
C GLU A 156 -6.21 1.51 2.40
N ILE A 157 -4.90 1.37 2.66
CA ILE A 157 -3.91 2.44 2.51
C ILE A 157 -3.17 2.20 1.20
N GLU A 158 -3.44 3.01 0.20
CA GLU A 158 -2.83 2.89 -1.13
C GLU A 158 -1.37 3.34 -1.14
N ILE A 159 -1.05 4.45 -0.46
CA ILE A 159 0.30 5.00 -0.39
C ILE A 159 0.99 4.52 0.89
N ARG A 160 1.89 3.56 0.73
CA ARG A 160 2.63 2.94 1.82
C ARG A 160 4.10 3.29 1.71
N THR A 161 4.48 4.44 2.23
CA THR A 161 5.88 4.90 2.24
C THR A 161 6.49 4.75 3.63
N VAL A 162 7.79 4.45 3.67
CA VAL A 162 8.59 4.48 4.89
C VAL A 162 9.71 5.49 4.69
N HIS A 163 9.69 6.59 5.46
CA HIS A 163 10.72 7.63 5.39
C HIS A 163 12.02 7.15 6.06
N SER A 164 12.69 6.22 5.41
CA SER A 164 13.96 5.66 5.88
C SER A 164 14.92 5.43 4.73
N LYS A 165 16.18 5.81 4.95
CA LYS A 165 17.28 5.57 4.01
C LYS A 165 17.39 4.09 3.63
N LEU A 166 17.08 3.18 4.56
CA LEU A 166 17.06 1.75 4.33
C LEU A 166 16.21 1.37 3.10
N PHE A 167 15.00 1.95 2.99
CA PHE A 167 14.09 1.64 1.88
C PHE A 167 14.44 2.41 0.61
N TYR A 168 14.91 3.65 0.73
CA TYR A 168 15.31 4.45 -0.44
C TYR A 168 16.51 3.89 -1.19
N GLU A 169 17.39 3.15 -0.50
CA GLU A 169 18.60 2.56 -1.07
C GLU A 169 18.45 1.06 -1.40
N ASN A 170 17.35 0.41 -0.96
CA ASN A 170 17.13 -1.03 -1.13
C ASN A 170 15.72 -1.30 -1.70
N HIS A 171 15.55 -1.03 -3.00
CA HIS A 171 14.25 -1.10 -3.66
C HIS A 171 13.65 -2.51 -3.62
N ASP A 172 14.45 -3.55 -3.84
CA ASP A 172 13.99 -4.95 -3.78
C ASP A 172 13.47 -5.31 -2.38
N PHE A 173 14.12 -4.81 -1.34
CA PHE A 173 13.67 -5.01 0.02
C PHE A 173 12.35 -4.28 0.31
N ALA A 174 12.18 -3.06 -0.21
CA ALA A 174 10.92 -2.33 -0.13
C ALA A 174 9.79 -3.12 -0.81
N ASP A 175 10.03 -3.69 -1.98
CA ASP A 175 9.08 -4.50 -2.73
C ASP A 175 8.67 -5.77 -1.97
N LYS A 176 9.64 -6.48 -1.37
CA LYS A 176 9.39 -7.65 -0.52
C LYS A 176 8.48 -7.33 0.66
N LEU A 177 8.60 -6.14 1.23
CA LEU A 177 7.74 -5.65 2.31
C LEU A 177 6.47 -4.92 1.82
N LYS A 178 6.24 -4.88 0.50
CA LYS A 178 5.04 -4.30 -0.13
C LYS A 178 4.86 -2.81 0.20
N VAL A 179 5.98 -2.08 0.33
CA VAL A 179 6.03 -0.63 0.51
C VAL A 179 6.74 0.03 -0.67
N THR A 180 6.42 1.30 -0.95
CA THR A 180 7.15 2.04 -1.98
C THR A 180 8.47 2.58 -1.44
N TYR A 181 9.51 2.56 -2.27
CA TYR A 181 10.79 3.20 -1.99
C TYR A 181 10.77 4.72 -2.24
N GLU A 182 9.74 5.23 -2.90
CA GLU A 182 9.55 6.66 -3.12
C GLU A 182 9.05 7.34 -1.84
N ALA A 183 9.71 8.45 -1.46
CA ALA A 183 9.34 9.20 -0.26
C ALA A 183 7.98 9.89 -0.40
N PHE A 184 7.65 10.37 -1.60
CA PHE A 184 6.45 11.16 -1.89
C PHE A 184 5.84 10.78 -3.24
N PRO A 185 5.34 9.53 -3.40
CA PRO A 185 4.76 9.09 -4.68
C PRO A 185 3.52 9.89 -5.02
N GLY A 186 3.44 10.39 -6.26
CA GLY A 186 2.30 11.15 -6.76
C GLY A 186 2.20 12.60 -6.28
N TYR A 187 3.11 13.07 -5.43
CA TYR A 187 3.12 14.47 -4.98
C TYR A 187 3.68 15.43 -6.04
N VAL A 188 3.13 16.63 -6.05
CA VAL A 188 3.82 17.77 -6.65
C VAL A 188 5.14 18.00 -5.92
N SER A 189 6.26 18.05 -6.66
CA SER A 189 7.62 18.02 -6.09
C SER A 189 7.90 19.17 -5.12
N GLU A 190 7.32 20.34 -5.36
CA GLU A 190 7.48 21.54 -4.55
C GLU A 190 6.48 21.63 -3.39
N ALA A 191 5.47 20.76 -3.35
CA ALA A 191 4.38 20.80 -2.38
C ALA A 191 4.22 19.49 -1.59
N ARG A 192 5.32 18.99 -1.03
CA ARG A 192 5.38 17.72 -0.28
C ARG A 192 5.10 17.88 1.20
N VAL A 193 5.74 18.84 1.86
CA VAL A 193 5.60 19.12 3.30
C VAL A 193 5.87 20.60 3.57
N HIS A 194 5.33 21.14 4.69
CA HIS A 194 5.59 22.49 5.18
C HIS A 194 5.35 23.56 4.11
N THR A 195 4.16 23.57 3.52
CA THR A 195 3.88 24.31 2.30
C THR A 195 3.35 25.73 2.49
N PHE A 196 2.94 26.11 3.69
CA PHE A 196 2.35 27.44 3.93
C PHE A 196 3.26 28.59 3.49
N HIS A 197 4.56 28.50 3.74
CA HIS A 197 5.52 29.52 3.31
C HIS A 197 5.68 29.60 1.77
N ARG A 198 5.30 28.55 1.05
CA ARG A 198 5.32 28.50 -0.41
C ARG A 198 4.04 29.06 -1.02
N PHE A 199 2.89 28.78 -0.41
CA PHE A 199 1.61 29.33 -0.84
C PHE A 199 1.53 30.83 -0.54
N MET A 200 1.99 31.24 0.64
CA MET A 200 1.93 32.60 1.12
C MET A 200 3.28 33.06 1.69
N PRO A 201 4.26 33.37 0.83
CA PRO A 201 5.55 33.88 1.28
C PRO A 201 5.39 35.23 1.98
N ALA A 202 5.96 35.36 3.19
CA ALA A 202 5.85 36.56 4.01
C ALA A 202 6.39 37.82 3.32
N SER A 203 7.39 37.67 2.45
CA SER A 203 7.91 38.77 1.64
C SER A 203 6.88 39.41 0.71
N SER A 204 5.84 38.67 0.33
CA SER A 204 4.82 39.13 -0.60
C SER A 204 3.57 39.66 0.10
N PHE A 205 3.26 39.16 1.29
CA PHE A 205 1.95 39.45 1.93
C PHE A 205 2.08 40.19 3.27
N TYR A 206 3.11 39.91 4.09
CA TYR A 206 3.12 40.37 5.47
C TYR A 206 3.15 41.90 5.63
N GLY A 207 3.77 42.61 4.70
CA GLY A 207 3.88 44.06 4.78
C GLY A 207 2.54 44.81 4.61
N GLU A 208 1.62 44.20 3.85
CA GLU A 208 0.31 44.79 3.54
C GLU A 208 -0.81 44.12 4.34
N TYR A 209 -0.70 42.80 4.58
CA TYR A 209 -1.74 41.97 5.22
C TYR A 209 -1.16 41.17 6.38
N PRO A 210 -0.70 41.80 7.48
CA PRO A 210 -0.12 41.09 8.61
C PRO A 210 -1.13 40.15 9.29
N GLU A 211 -2.43 40.43 9.19
CA GLU A 211 -3.54 39.61 9.72
C GLU A 211 -3.65 38.20 9.07
N TYR A 212 -3.04 37.98 7.94
CA TYR A 212 -2.97 36.65 7.30
C TYR A 212 -2.06 35.69 8.06
N TYR A 213 -1.25 36.21 8.97
CA TYR A 213 -0.26 35.44 9.71
C TYR A 213 -0.65 35.26 11.19
N ALA A 214 -0.03 34.29 11.85
CA ALA A 214 -0.35 33.89 13.20
C ALA A 214 -0.25 35.04 14.21
N LEU A 215 -1.29 35.22 15.03
CA LEU A 215 -1.28 36.13 16.17
C LEU A 215 -0.75 35.38 17.39
N ARG A 216 0.32 35.88 18.02
CA ARG A 216 0.87 35.36 19.27
C ARG A 216 1.34 36.50 20.16
N ASP A 217 0.96 36.43 21.43
CA ASP A 217 1.34 37.45 22.43
C ASP A 217 1.10 38.88 21.97
N GLY A 218 -0.05 39.09 21.27
CA GLY A 218 -0.46 40.40 20.75
C GLY A 218 0.30 40.85 19.50
N LYS A 219 1.14 39.99 18.90
CA LYS A 219 1.93 40.31 17.68
C LYS A 219 1.63 39.33 16.54
N ARG A 220 1.57 39.84 15.32
CA ARG A 220 1.53 39.00 14.13
C ARG A 220 2.94 38.50 13.79
N LEU A 221 3.06 37.21 13.57
CA LEU A 221 4.33 36.52 13.32
C LEU A 221 4.22 35.75 12.00
N THR A 222 5.25 35.81 11.17
CA THR A 222 5.30 35.10 9.86
C THR A 222 5.58 33.59 10.00
N THR A 223 5.47 33.05 11.19
CA THR A 223 5.80 31.64 11.51
C THR A 223 4.77 30.65 10.97
N GLN A 224 3.50 31.03 11.05
CA GLN A 224 2.36 30.24 10.55
C GLN A 224 1.31 31.18 9.93
N LEU A 225 0.31 30.63 9.28
CA LEU A 225 -0.86 31.37 8.78
C LEU A 225 -1.96 31.46 9.84
N CYS A 226 -2.86 32.44 9.70
CA CYS A 226 -4.12 32.52 10.45
C CYS A 226 -5.18 31.73 9.68
N LEU A 227 -5.47 30.49 10.09
CA LEU A 227 -6.29 29.54 9.33
C LEU A 227 -7.79 29.80 9.42
N THR A 228 -8.22 30.74 10.24
CA THR A 228 -9.61 31.23 10.32
C THR A 228 -9.85 32.47 9.45
N ASN A 229 -8.79 33.02 8.84
CA ASN A 229 -8.93 34.15 7.93
C ASN A 229 -9.42 33.67 6.55
N PRO A 230 -10.58 34.16 6.04
CA PRO A 230 -11.13 33.67 4.78
C PRO A 230 -10.26 33.98 3.55
N ASP A 231 -9.56 35.11 3.53
CA ASP A 231 -8.69 35.46 2.41
C ASP A 231 -7.49 34.50 2.32
N VAL A 232 -6.99 34.01 3.48
CA VAL A 232 -5.93 32.99 3.53
C VAL A 232 -6.42 31.70 2.90
N LEU A 233 -7.67 31.30 3.15
CA LEU A 233 -8.25 30.11 2.55
C LEU A 233 -8.31 30.24 1.02
N GLU A 234 -8.83 31.34 0.51
CA GLU A 234 -8.92 31.60 -0.95
C GLU A 234 -7.55 31.57 -1.61
N ILE A 235 -6.55 32.26 -1.03
CA ILE A 235 -5.19 32.31 -1.58
C ILE A 235 -4.55 30.93 -1.60
N VAL A 236 -4.77 30.10 -0.56
CA VAL A 236 -4.25 28.74 -0.52
C VAL A 236 -4.94 27.86 -1.55
N ILE A 237 -6.25 27.94 -1.72
CA ILE A 237 -7.00 27.23 -2.78
C ILE A 237 -6.45 27.58 -4.16
N ASP A 238 -6.28 28.87 -4.46
CA ASP A 238 -5.72 29.32 -5.74
C ASP A 238 -4.29 28.82 -5.97
N SER A 239 -3.48 28.79 -4.91
CA SER A 239 -2.12 28.27 -4.95
C SER A 239 -2.10 26.78 -5.26
N VAL A 240 -2.94 25.99 -4.61
CA VAL A 240 -3.10 24.54 -4.84
C VAL A 240 -3.56 24.28 -6.28
N ALA A 241 -4.57 25.04 -6.77
CA ALA A 241 -5.04 24.94 -8.15
C ALA A 241 -3.92 25.22 -9.15
N ALA A 242 -3.10 26.25 -8.88
CA ALA A 242 -1.95 26.58 -9.72
C ALA A 242 -0.88 25.48 -9.72
N TYR A 243 -0.67 24.79 -8.60
CA TYR A 243 0.25 23.63 -8.53
C TYR A 243 -0.27 22.47 -9.39
N PHE A 244 -1.52 22.04 -9.24
CA PHE A 244 -2.10 20.97 -10.06
C PHE A 244 -2.13 21.33 -11.54
N LYS A 245 -2.36 22.60 -11.89
CA LYS A 245 -2.31 23.06 -13.28
C LYS A 245 -0.92 22.95 -13.90
N ARG A 246 0.14 23.21 -13.13
CA ARG A 246 1.54 23.08 -13.58
C ARG A 246 2.03 21.63 -13.61
N HIS A 247 1.45 20.77 -12.78
CA HIS A 247 1.82 19.37 -12.61
C HIS A 247 0.60 18.46 -12.80
N PRO A 248 0.05 18.37 -14.03
CA PRO A 248 -1.16 17.59 -14.28
C PRO A 248 -1.00 16.09 -14.00
N GLU A 249 0.24 15.58 -14.07
CA GLU A 249 0.63 14.22 -13.76
C GLU A 249 0.57 13.90 -12.26
N SER A 250 0.60 14.91 -11.39
CA SER A 250 0.59 14.74 -9.95
C SER A 250 -0.83 14.71 -9.40
N GLY A 251 -1.09 13.81 -8.47
CA GLY A 251 -2.38 13.65 -7.81
C GLY A 251 -2.47 14.27 -6.41
N ILE A 252 -1.32 14.68 -5.82
CA ILE A 252 -1.25 15.03 -4.40
C ILE A 252 -0.51 16.36 -4.20
N VAL A 253 -1.12 17.22 -3.38
CA VAL A 253 -0.49 18.42 -2.82
C VAL A 253 -0.63 18.39 -1.30
N SER A 254 0.46 18.66 -0.58
CA SER A 254 0.37 18.87 0.86
C SER A 254 -0.04 20.30 1.17
N VAL A 255 -1.06 20.46 1.99
CA VAL A 255 -1.45 21.73 2.61
C VAL A 255 -1.10 21.60 4.10
N SER A 256 0.11 22.04 4.45
CA SER A 256 0.67 21.76 5.77
C SER A 256 1.41 22.94 6.37
N GLN A 257 1.31 23.02 7.68
CA GLN A 257 1.96 24.04 8.50
C GLN A 257 3.50 24.06 8.31
N ASN A 258 4.12 25.21 8.58
CA ASN A 258 5.56 25.30 8.64
C ASN A 258 6.10 24.53 9.86
N ASP A 259 7.34 24.08 9.82
CA ASP A 259 7.93 23.21 10.84
C ASP A 259 8.23 23.95 12.15
N ASN A 260 7.17 24.32 12.86
CA ASN A 260 7.22 24.93 14.17
C ASN A 260 5.85 24.89 14.87
N THR A 261 5.83 25.08 16.21
CA THR A 261 4.63 25.04 17.07
C THR A 261 3.94 26.41 17.24
N LEU A 262 4.33 27.41 16.45
CA LEU A 262 3.88 28.79 16.63
C LEU A 262 2.58 29.09 15.85
N HIS A 263 1.57 28.23 16.03
CA HIS A 263 0.22 28.39 15.46
C HIS A 263 -0.48 29.67 15.93
N CYS A 264 -1.50 30.11 15.20
CA CYS A 264 -2.27 31.32 15.49
C CYS A 264 -3.07 31.14 16.79
N GLN A 265 -3.10 32.17 17.61
CA GLN A 265 -3.86 32.25 18.86
C GLN A 265 -4.83 33.43 18.87
N CYS A 266 -5.34 33.87 17.71
CA CYS A 266 -6.47 34.78 17.69
C CYS A 266 -7.72 34.10 18.25
N ASP A 267 -8.73 34.89 18.61
CA ASP A 267 -9.93 34.37 19.29
C ASP A 267 -10.64 33.28 18.47
N ASP A 268 -10.74 33.45 17.16
CA ASP A 268 -11.40 32.47 16.28
C ASP A 268 -10.60 31.15 16.17
N CYS A 269 -9.26 31.20 16.03
CA CYS A 269 -8.43 30.00 16.02
C CYS A 269 -8.49 29.27 17.37
N LYS A 270 -8.40 30.02 18.49
CA LYS A 270 -8.53 29.43 19.82
C LYS A 270 -9.88 28.77 20.05
N ALA A 271 -10.96 29.39 19.63
CA ALA A 271 -12.30 28.82 19.79
C ALA A 271 -12.43 27.44 19.12
N ILE A 272 -11.87 27.31 17.92
CA ILE A 272 -11.85 26.02 17.21
C ILE A 272 -10.93 25.01 17.92
N ASP A 273 -9.73 25.43 18.31
CA ASP A 273 -8.77 24.55 18.99
C ASP A 273 -9.30 24.04 20.33
N GLU A 274 -10.06 24.88 21.06
CA GLU A 274 -10.75 24.50 22.32
C GLU A 274 -11.90 23.53 22.04
N GLU A 275 -12.70 23.76 21.00
CA GLU A 275 -13.79 22.87 20.60
C GLU A 275 -13.27 21.47 20.21
N GLU A 276 -12.20 21.40 19.43
CA GLU A 276 -11.58 20.15 18.94
C GLU A 276 -10.61 19.53 19.99
N GLY A 277 -10.29 20.25 21.05
CA GLY A 277 -9.36 19.81 22.09
C GLY A 277 -7.88 19.77 21.66
N SER A 278 -7.54 20.39 20.53
CA SER A 278 -6.21 20.39 19.96
C SER A 278 -5.99 21.51 18.95
N ALA A 279 -4.78 22.09 18.88
CA ALA A 279 -4.38 23.02 17.83
C ALA A 279 -4.43 22.42 16.41
N SER A 280 -4.40 21.08 16.30
CA SER A 280 -4.66 20.38 15.03
C SER A 280 -6.10 20.54 14.53
N GLY A 281 -7.05 20.91 15.39
CA GLY A 281 -8.46 21.13 15.02
C GLY A 281 -8.62 22.20 13.95
N THR A 282 -8.11 23.39 14.20
CA THR A 282 -8.10 24.49 13.20
C THR A 282 -7.43 24.06 11.92
N MET A 283 -6.30 23.33 12.01
CA MET A 283 -5.56 22.83 10.84
C MET A 283 -6.40 21.86 10.00
N ILE A 284 -7.02 20.86 10.61
CA ILE A 284 -7.82 19.86 9.89
C ILE A 284 -9.06 20.49 9.26
N ARG A 285 -9.77 21.38 9.98
CA ARG A 285 -10.92 22.11 9.41
C ARG A 285 -10.51 22.93 8.17
N PHE A 286 -9.39 23.64 8.23
CA PHE A 286 -8.88 24.39 7.10
C PHE A 286 -8.53 23.49 5.92
N VAL A 287 -7.79 22.41 6.14
CA VAL A 287 -7.41 21.45 5.10
C VAL A 287 -8.61 20.80 4.43
N ASN A 288 -9.64 20.45 5.21
CA ASN A 288 -10.89 19.89 4.68
C ASN A 288 -11.58 20.89 3.73
N GLN A 289 -11.63 22.18 4.08
CA GLN A 289 -12.21 23.21 3.21
C GLN A 289 -11.43 23.37 1.89
N VAL A 290 -10.10 23.22 1.93
CA VAL A 290 -9.28 23.17 0.72
C VAL A 290 -9.58 21.91 -0.08
N ALA A 291 -9.63 20.74 0.57
CA ALA A 291 -9.86 19.44 -0.08
C ALA A 291 -11.23 19.37 -0.80
N GLU A 292 -12.27 19.97 -0.24
CA GLU A 292 -13.60 20.07 -0.86
C GLU A 292 -13.60 20.71 -2.26
N GLN A 293 -12.59 21.54 -2.56
CA GLN A 293 -12.45 22.18 -3.87
C GLN A 293 -11.78 21.26 -4.91
N PHE A 294 -11.22 20.13 -4.50
CA PHE A 294 -10.44 19.23 -5.36
C PHE A 294 -10.88 17.77 -5.21
N PRO A 295 -12.15 17.42 -5.56
CA PRO A 295 -12.71 16.09 -5.31
C PRO A 295 -11.98 14.95 -6.05
N ASP A 296 -11.30 15.26 -7.17
CA ASP A 296 -10.55 14.29 -7.98
C ASP A 296 -9.05 14.24 -7.62
N LYS A 297 -8.63 14.93 -6.56
CA LYS A 297 -7.23 15.03 -6.12
C LYS A 297 -7.12 14.74 -4.64
N THR A 298 -5.91 14.45 -4.18
CA THR A 298 -5.63 14.25 -2.76
C THR A 298 -4.97 15.47 -2.15
N ILE A 299 -5.53 15.99 -1.07
CA ILE A 299 -4.91 17.01 -0.25
C ILE A 299 -4.41 16.33 1.03
N SER A 300 -3.09 16.30 1.19
CA SER A 300 -2.47 15.75 2.40
C SER A 300 -2.10 16.84 3.40
N THR A 301 -1.89 16.47 4.65
CA THR A 301 -1.41 17.39 5.68
C THR A 301 -0.52 16.71 6.71
N LEU A 302 0.04 17.51 7.60
CA LEU A 302 0.78 17.08 8.79
C LEU A 302 0.01 17.55 10.02
N ALA A 303 -0.47 16.63 10.85
CA ALA A 303 -1.21 16.92 12.07
C ALA A 303 -0.49 16.26 13.26
N TYR A 304 0.66 16.83 13.67
CA TYR A 304 1.57 16.24 14.66
C TYR A 304 1.82 17.14 15.88
N GLN A 305 1.13 18.29 16.00
CA GLN A 305 1.31 19.25 17.10
C GLN A 305 -0.04 19.63 17.72
#